data_5fb7f1a3c1e0f5651816d43850dd880b
#
_entry.id   5fb7f1a3c1e0f5651816d43850dd880b
#
_cell.length_a   1.000
_cell.length_b   1.000
_cell.length_c   1.000
_cell.angle_alpha   90.00
_cell.angle_beta   90.00
_cell.angle_gamma   90.00
#
_symmetry.space_group_name_H-M   'P 1'
#
loop_
_entity.id
_entity.type
_entity.pdbx_description
1 polymer ?
#
loop_
_entity_poly.entity_id
_entity_poly.type
_entity_poly.pdbx_seq_one_letter_code
_entity_poly.pdbx_strand_id
1 'polypeptide(L)'
;MHDSSTLHPILIRGGTIWSGIDGASDHSAVAIVGGVITAFDHDALEWATTAGPEVVDLAGGFLMPAFGEGHAHPLFGALESDGPQVRPCTTVAEIVAEVGRWAAEHPDAEWIIGASYDSSLAPDGLFDARWLDEAVADRPVMLRSWDYHTVWCNSRALHLAGVTASSPEPDLGEIPRRADGEPLGTMREWGAVDLIAAVVPQLSLPARVAALHRATAYYASLGFTWIQDAWVEPDDIDVYVAAAAGGLLSTRCNLALRADPLRWPQQLPELLAARERIARLEHPLLTADTIKFFADGVVENATADLLEPYHSDPHHHGMAVWQPAALSAAVQAVDDAGFQVHIHTIGDAAVRSALNAIENARARNGERDRRPVLTHVQLVDPADIPRFVELGVIVNAQPLWAQLDDLMTVLTVPRLGDERSNRQYPLATLRGTGATLSFGSDWPCSSPRPFEGIRVATTRQTIEDLPVGGWTPAEKLTLTQALSAYTAGVSAQAFADLAERPWGTLRVGYSADLAFLDRDPRAVASAGALTEIAVVRTWLAGRETFVSP
;
A
#
# COMPACT_ATOMS: atom_id res chain seq x y z
N MET A 1 -18.76 -22.22 0.73
CA MET A 1 -17.79 -23.20 1.23
C MET A 1 -16.98 -23.70 0.04
N HIS A 2 -15.77 -23.20 -0.17
CA HIS A 2 -14.85 -23.85 -1.09
C HIS A 2 -14.39 -25.14 -0.42
N ASP A 3 -14.74 -26.25 -1.05
CA ASP A 3 -14.46 -27.60 -0.59
C ASP A 3 -12.93 -27.84 -0.57
N SER A 4 -12.32 -27.70 0.62
CA SER A 4 -10.90 -28.00 0.83
C SER A 4 -10.59 -29.50 0.69
N SER A 5 -11.62 -30.36 0.53
CA SER A 5 -11.46 -31.82 0.36
C SER A 5 -11.01 -32.21 -1.05
N THR A 6 -10.97 -31.27 -2.01
CA THR A 6 -10.58 -31.52 -3.41
C THR A 6 -9.15 -31.12 -3.76
N LEU A 7 -8.39 -30.49 -2.82
CA LEU A 7 -7.00 -30.16 -3.07
C LEU A 7 -6.14 -31.45 -3.04
N HIS A 8 -5.45 -31.72 -4.16
CA HIS A 8 -4.50 -32.83 -4.20
C HIS A 8 -3.39 -32.58 -3.17
N PRO A 9 -2.96 -33.63 -2.45
CA PRO A 9 -1.80 -33.51 -1.56
C PRO A 9 -0.54 -33.18 -2.38
N ILE A 10 0.32 -32.31 -1.82
CA ILE A 10 1.51 -31.79 -2.52
C ILE A 10 2.75 -32.12 -1.68
N LEU A 11 3.82 -32.59 -2.33
CA LEU A 11 5.17 -32.64 -1.81
C LEU A 11 6.03 -31.64 -2.58
N ILE A 12 6.61 -30.64 -1.89
CA ILE A 12 7.58 -29.71 -2.49
C ILE A 12 8.98 -30.09 -1.99
N ARG A 13 9.97 -30.21 -2.90
CA ARG A 13 11.35 -30.60 -2.60
C ARG A 13 12.32 -30.11 -3.66
N GLY A 14 13.62 -30.44 -3.49
CA GLY A 14 14.64 -30.19 -4.53
C GLY A 14 15.21 -28.78 -4.53
N GLY A 15 15.07 -28.04 -3.44
CA GLY A 15 15.63 -26.70 -3.24
C GLY A 15 15.72 -26.35 -1.76
N THR A 16 15.88 -25.08 -1.46
CA THR A 16 15.92 -24.55 -0.09
C THR A 16 14.54 -24.07 0.32
N ILE A 17 14.07 -24.46 1.51
CA ILE A 17 12.80 -24.05 2.09
C ILE A 17 13.08 -23.26 3.36
N TRP A 18 12.87 -21.95 3.31
CA TRP A 18 13.02 -21.06 4.46
C TRP A 18 11.69 -20.90 5.19
N SER A 19 11.71 -21.16 6.51
CA SER A 19 10.49 -21.10 7.34
C SER A 19 9.95 -19.68 7.58
N GLY A 20 10.68 -18.62 7.24
CA GLY A 20 10.34 -17.24 7.62
C GLY A 20 10.73 -16.89 9.06
N ILE A 21 11.45 -17.76 9.76
CA ILE A 21 11.87 -17.58 11.14
C ILE A 21 13.37 -17.31 11.17
N ASP A 22 13.75 -16.19 11.76
CA ASP A 22 15.16 -15.81 11.87
C ASP A 22 15.92 -16.80 12.76
N GLY A 23 17.11 -17.22 12.30
CA GLY A 23 17.97 -18.19 13.00
C GLY A 23 17.47 -19.64 12.97
N ALA A 24 16.32 -19.95 12.37
CA ALA A 24 15.89 -21.34 12.16
C ALA A 24 16.67 -21.98 11.00
N SER A 25 16.83 -23.32 11.07
CA SER A 25 17.41 -24.09 9.98
C SER A 25 16.44 -24.16 8.80
N ASP A 26 17.00 -24.16 7.58
CA ASP A 26 16.22 -24.39 6.37
C ASP A 26 15.78 -25.85 6.28
N HIS A 27 14.68 -26.08 5.57
CA HIS A 27 14.15 -27.40 5.25
C HIS A 27 14.46 -27.78 3.79
N SER A 28 14.36 -29.08 3.48
CA SER A 28 14.61 -29.65 2.14
C SER A 28 13.35 -30.21 1.48
N ALA A 29 12.30 -30.41 2.26
CA ALA A 29 11.00 -30.91 1.80
C ALA A 29 9.86 -30.40 2.69
N VAL A 30 8.67 -30.21 2.11
CA VAL A 30 7.44 -29.88 2.82
C VAL A 30 6.26 -30.67 2.22
N ALA A 31 5.42 -31.23 3.10
CA ALA A 31 4.18 -31.90 2.74
C ALA A 31 2.98 -30.99 3.03
N ILE A 32 2.03 -30.93 2.10
CA ILE A 32 0.82 -30.11 2.17
C ILE A 32 -0.39 -31.00 1.93
N VAL A 33 -1.36 -30.97 2.86
CA VAL A 33 -2.61 -31.72 2.75
C VAL A 33 -3.78 -30.80 3.08
N GLY A 34 -4.77 -30.71 2.18
CA GLY A 34 -5.94 -29.86 2.38
C GLY A 34 -5.60 -28.37 2.59
N GLY A 35 -4.52 -27.90 1.98
CA GLY A 35 -4.04 -26.53 2.08
C GLY A 35 -3.28 -26.19 3.35
N VAL A 36 -2.90 -27.18 4.15
CA VAL A 36 -2.17 -27.03 5.41
C VAL A 36 -0.83 -27.75 5.32
N ILE A 37 0.22 -27.15 5.88
CA ILE A 37 1.54 -27.77 6.05
C ILE A 37 1.43 -28.88 7.10
N THR A 38 1.78 -30.12 6.75
CA THR A 38 1.63 -31.28 7.63
C THR A 38 2.95 -31.88 8.10
N ALA A 39 4.02 -31.74 7.35
CA ALA A 39 5.33 -32.27 7.70
C ALA A 39 6.46 -31.55 6.95
N PHE A 40 7.69 -31.70 7.46
CA PHE A 40 8.92 -31.24 6.80
C PHE A 40 9.94 -32.39 6.69
N ASP A 41 10.90 -32.24 5.78
CA ASP A 41 12.10 -33.05 5.62
C ASP A 41 11.82 -34.56 5.54
N HIS A 42 12.41 -35.35 6.45
CA HIS A 42 12.29 -36.79 6.47
C HIS A 42 10.82 -37.25 6.56
N ASP A 43 10.04 -36.63 7.47
CA ASP A 43 8.64 -37.00 7.70
C ASP A 43 7.76 -36.71 6.46
N ALA A 44 8.06 -35.60 5.74
CA ALA A 44 7.38 -35.27 4.49
C ALA A 44 7.71 -36.29 3.38
N LEU A 45 8.97 -36.70 3.27
CA LEU A 45 9.43 -37.67 2.29
C LEU A 45 8.87 -39.08 2.59
N GLU A 46 8.86 -39.51 3.85
CA GLU A 46 8.29 -40.77 4.28
C GLU A 46 6.79 -40.84 4.00
N TRP A 47 6.04 -39.78 4.39
CA TRP A 47 4.62 -39.65 4.10
C TRP A 47 4.32 -39.80 2.59
N ALA A 48 5.13 -39.17 1.73
CA ALA A 48 4.93 -39.18 0.29
C ALA A 48 5.05 -40.57 -0.34
N THR A 49 5.78 -41.52 0.30
CA THR A 49 5.92 -42.90 -0.21
C THR A 49 4.61 -43.66 -0.25
N THR A 50 3.65 -43.29 0.60
CA THR A 50 2.34 -43.97 0.73
C THR A 50 1.18 -43.12 0.25
N ALA A 51 1.29 -41.78 0.31
CA ALA A 51 0.21 -40.84 0.01
C ALA A 51 0.03 -40.57 -1.50
N GLY A 52 1.07 -40.77 -2.33
CA GLY A 52 1.03 -40.48 -3.77
C GLY A 52 0.72 -39.02 -4.11
N PRO A 53 1.39 -38.04 -3.47
CA PRO A 53 1.12 -36.62 -3.72
C PRO A 53 1.57 -36.18 -5.10
N GLU A 54 1.06 -35.04 -5.56
CA GLU A 54 1.72 -34.26 -6.60
C GLU A 54 3.11 -33.82 -6.11
N VAL A 55 4.14 -33.99 -6.93
CA VAL A 55 5.50 -33.62 -6.56
C VAL A 55 5.91 -32.37 -7.32
N VAL A 56 6.23 -31.30 -6.58
CA VAL A 56 6.82 -30.07 -7.12
C VAL A 56 8.31 -30.08 -6.80
N ASP A 57 9.14 -30.04 -7.85
CA ASP A 57 10.58 -29.93 -7.73
C ASP A 57 10.99 -28.46 -7.85
N LEU A 58 11.66 -27.93 -6.83
CA LEU A 58 12.17 -26.56 -6.83
C LEU A 58 13.38 -26.37 -7.75
N ALA A 59 13.97 -27.44 -8.27
CA ALA A 59 15.12 -27.42 -9.18
C ALA A 59 16.30 -26.55 -8.67
N GLY A 60 16.54 -26.55 -7.36
CA GLY A 60 17.54 -25.71 -6.71
C GLY A 60 17.07 -24.31 -6.32
N GLY A 61 15.83 -23.94 -6.61
CA GLY A 61 15.25 -22.64 -6.23
C GLY A 61 14.89 -22.56 -4.74
N PHE A 62 14.11 -21.54 -4.39
CA PHE A 62 13.86 -21.16 -3.01
C PHE A 62 12.37 -21.06 -2.71
N LEU A 63 11.91 -21.73 -1.66
CA LEU A 63 10.54 -21.63 -1.15
C LEU A 63 10.53 -20.86 0.16
N MET A 64 9.57 -19.96 0.30
CA MET A 64 9.37 -19.15 1.50
C MET A 64 7.88 -18.92 1.79
N PRO A 65 7.52 -18.39 2.98
CA PRO A 65 6.17 -17.87 3.19
C PRO A 65 5.82 -16.85 2.11
N ALA A 66 4.60 -16.89 1.60
CA ALA A 66 4.13 -15.88 0.66
C ALA A 66 4.15 -14.48 1.29
N PHE A 67 4.32 -13.47 0.45
CA PHE A 67 4.23 -12.08 0.87
C PHE A 67 2.80 -11.68 1.22
N GLY A 68 2.67 -10.72 2.12
CA GLY A 68 1.47 -9.94 2.35
C GLY A 68 1.73 -8.48 1.98
N GLU A 69 0.75 -7.83 1.39
CA GLU A 69 0.74 -6.41 1.06
C GLU A 69 0.02 -5.64 2.17
N GLY A 70 0.78 -4.96 3.02
CA GLY A 70 0.22 -4.30 4.21
C GLY A 70 -0.50 -2.98 3.93
N HIS A 71 -0.35 -2.39 2.74
CA HIS A 71 -0.98 -1.14 2.34
C HIS A 71 -0.91 -0.94 0.84
N ALA A 72 -2.04 -1.01 0.16
CA ALA A 72 -2.16 -0.72 -1.26
C ALA A 72 -3.60 -0.29 -1.63
N HIS A 73 -3.79 0.10 -2.90
CA HIS A 73 -5.08 0.49 -3.48
C HIS A 73 -5.32 -0.31 -4.79
N PRO A 74 -5.56 -1.61 -4.70
CA PRO A 74 -5.53 -2.52 -5.84
C PRO A 74 -6.56 -2.17 -6.92
N LEU A 75 -7.76 -1.72 -6.52
CA LEU A 75 -8.78 -1.30 -7.48
C LEU A 75 -8.34 -0.04 -8.23
N PHE A 76 -7.83 0.97 -7.53
CA PHE A 76 -7.35 2.21 -8.16
C PHE A 76 -6.22 1.96 -9.14
N GLY A 77 -5.20 1.20 -8.72
CA GLY A 77 -4.06 0.90 -9.56
C GLY A 77 -4.40 0.15 -10.84
N ALA A 78 -5.34 -0.81 -10.75
CA ALA A 78 -5.79 -1.53 -11.94
C ALA A 78 -6.63 -0.66 -12.89
N LEU A 79 -7.43 0.27 -12.36
CA LEU A 79 -8.20 1.19 -13.18
C LEU A 79 -7.30 2.20 -13.91
N GLU A 80 -6.27 2.68 -13.23
CA GLU A 80 -5.32 3.63 -13.83
C GLU A 80 -4.41 3.00 -14.88
N SER A 81 -4.12 1.71 -14.76
CA SER A 81 -3.33 0.99 -15.76
C SER A 81 -3.99 0.94 -17.14
N ASP A 82 -5.29 1.24 -17.24
CA ASP A 82 -6.03 1.35 -18.50
C ASP A 82 -5.83 2.71 -19.21
N GLY A 83 -5.25 3.72 -18.54
CA GLY A 83 -4.97 5.05 -19.07
C GLY A 83 -3.58 5.23 -19.70
N PRO A 84 -3.20 6.49 -20.05
CA PRO A 84 -1.88 6.78 -20.57
C PRO A 84 -0.79 6.42 -19.57
N GLN A 85 0.26 5.75 -20.06
CA GLN A 85 1.35 5.22 -19.23
C GLN A 85 2.43 6.29 -19.03
N VAL A 86 2.18 7.23 -18.11
CA VAL A 86 3.04 8.39 -17.89
C VAL A 86 4.15 8.18 -16.85
N ARG A 87 4.09 7.10 -16.08
CA ARG A 87 5.09 6.80 -15.02
C ARG A 87 6.55 6.76 -15.52
N PRO A 88 6.88 6.21 -16.70
CA PRO A 88 8.26 6.19 -17.19
C PRO A 88 8.72 7.51 -17.80
N CYS A 89 7.83 8.52 -17.92
CA CYS A 89 8.20 9.82 -18.48
C CYS A 89 9.09 10.60 -17.50
N THR A 90 10.14 11.21 -18.04
CA THR A 90 11.15 11.95 -17.28
C THR A 90 11.09 13.48 -17.52
N THR A 91 10.16 13.91 -18.36
CA THR A 91 9.90 15.34 -18.64
C THR A 91 8.42 15.61 -18.81
N VAL A 92 7.99 16.83 -18.53
CA VAL A 92 6.62 17.29 -18.79
C VAL A 92 6.23 17.10 -20.27
N ALA A 93 7.15 17.35 -21.19
CA ALA A 93 6.91 17.21 -22.63
C ALA A 93 6.63 15.75 -23.03
N GLU A 94 7.33 14.79 -22.43
CA GLU A 94 7.06 13.35 -22.63
C GLU A 94 5.69 12.96 -22.09
N ILE A 95 5.28 13.46 -20.93
CA ILE A 95 3.94 13.20 -20.37
C ILE A 95 2.86 13.72 -21.34
N VAL A 96 3.00 14.98 -21.82
CA VAL A 96 2.04 15.59 -22.75
C VAL A 96 1.97 14.80 -24.06
N ALA A 97 3.13 14.37 -24.60
CA ALA A 97 3.18 13.55 -25.81
C ALA A 97 2.50 12.19 -25.62
N GLU A 98 2.72 11.52 -24.49
CA GLU A 98 2.09 10.23 -24.16
C GLU A 98 0.56 10.35 -24.03
N VAL A 99 0.09 11.41 -23.35
CA VAL A 99 -1.35 11.70 -23.25
C VAL A 99 -1.96 11.93 -24.64
N GLY A 100 -1.29 12.70 -25.50
CA GLY A 100 -1.72 12.94 -26.88
C GLY A 100 -1.76 11.66 -27.72
N ARG A 101 -0.73 10.81 -27.59
CA ARG A 101 -0.67 9.51 -28.26
C ARG A 101 -1.84 8.61 -27.83
N TRP A 102 -2.02 8.45 -26.51
CA TRP A 102 -3.11 7.63 -25.95
C TRP A 102 -4.48 8.14 -26.40
N ALA A 103 -4.68 9.47 -26.38
CA ALA A 103 -5.90 10.12 -26.82
C ALA A 103 -6.24 9.83 -28.29
N ALA A 104 -5.22 9.79 -29.16
CA ALA A 104 -5.39 9.47 -30.58
C ALA A 104 -5.73 7.99 -30.81
N GLU A 105 -5.17 7.10 -30.01
CA GLU A 105 -5.46 5.65 -30.05
C GLU A 105 -6.84 5.31 -29.47
N HIS A 106 -7.41 6.18 -28.61
CA HIS A 106 -8.69 5.99 -27.95
C HIS A 106 -9.66 7.16 -28.24
N PRO A 107 -10.10 7.34 -29.52
CA PRO A 107 -10.93 8.48 -29.92
C PRO A 107 -12.30 8.51 -29.24
N ASP A 108 -12.82 7.35 -28.80
CA ASP A 108 -14.13 7.21 -28.16
C ASP A 108 -14.08 7.42 -26.62
N ALA A 109 -12.90 7.61 -26.03
CA ALA A 109 -12.77 7.88 -24.61
C ALA A 109 -13.31 9.28 -24.27
N GLU A 110 -14.34 9.35 -23.43
CA GLU A 110 -14.95 10.62 -23.00
C GLU A 110 -14.03 11.40 -22.03
N TRP A 111 -13.28 10.69 -21.20
CA TRP A 111 -12.26 11.20 -20.28
C TRP A 111 -10.94 10.50 -20.52
N ILE A 112 -9.85 11.22 -20.33
CA ILE A 112 -8.51 10.65 -20.30
C ILE A 112 -8.04 10.69 -18.84
N ILE A 113 -7.98 9.52 -18.23
CA ILE A 113 -7.59 9.34 -16.83
C ILE A 113 -6.32 8.51 -16.82
N GLY A 114 -5.29 9.00 -16.17
CA GLY A 114 -4.01 8.32 -16.07
C GLY A 114 -3.31 8.62 -14.75
N ALA A 115 -2.30 7.86 -14.48
CA ALA A 115 -1.38 8.01 -13.36
C ALA A 115 -0.09 7.28 -13.71
N SER A 116 0.89 7.45 -13.01
CA SER A 116 1.26 8.33 -11.93
C SER A 116 2.43 9.17 -12.42
N TYR A 117 2.29 10.44 -12.54
CA TYR A 117 3.38 11.31 -12.98
C TYR A 117 4.25 11.73 -11.80
N ASP A 118 5.52 12.02 -12.10
CA ASP A 118 6.48 12.54 -11.13
C ASP A 118 6.25 14.05 -10.93
N SER A 119 5.85 14.45 -9.72
CA SER A 119 5.63 15.85 -9.39
C SER A 119 6.92 16.66 -9.29
N SER A 120 8.10 16.05 -9.17
CA SER A 120 9.39 16.73 -9.17
C SER A 120 9.78 17.35 -10.52
N LEU A 121 9.10 16.94 -11.61
CA LEU A 121 9.35 17.42 -12.98
C LEU A 121 8.91 18.88 -13.22
N ALA A 122 8.15 19.48 -12.31
CA ALA A 122 7.76 20.87 -12.37
C ALA A 122 8.13 21.61 -11.07
N PRO A 123 8.48 22.91 -11.14
CA PRO A 123 8.78 23.72 -9.96
C PRO A 123 7.65 23.63 -8.93
N ASP A 124 7.99 23.36 -7.66
CA ASP A 124 7.06 23.17 -6.55
C ASP A 124 5.98 22.10 -6.76
N GLY A 125 6.13 21.23 -7.76
CA GLY A 125 5.11 20.24 -8.13
C GLY A 125 3.88 20.86 -8.82
N LEU A 126 4.01 22.04 -9.40
CA LEU A 126 2.92 22.81 -9.99
C LEU A 126 2.89 22.66 -11.51
N PHE A 127 1.84 22.01 -12.03
CA PHE A 127 1.62 21.71 -13.44
C PHE A 127 0.51 22.58 -14.02
N ASP A 128 0.78 23.21 -15.18
CA ASP A 128 -0.18 24.09 -15.84
C ASP A 128 -1.13 23.30 -16.75
N ALA A 129 -2.45 23.54 -16.65
CA ALA A 129 -3.48 22.93 -17.48
C ALA A 129 -3.22 23.12 -18.98
N ARG A 130 -2.65 24.27 -19.37
CA ARG A 130 -2.35 24.62 -20.76
C ARG A 130 -1.34 23.70 -21.42
N TRP A 131 -0.47 23.03 -20.65
CA TRP A 131 0.47 22.06 -21.20
C TRP A 131 -0.28 20.81 -21.72
N LEU A 132 -1.31 20.35 -21.00
CA LEU A 132 -2.16 19.27 -21.48
C LEU A 132 -3.07 19.73 -22.63
N ASP A 133 -3.53 20.99 -22.61
CA ASP A 133 -4.36 21.55 -23.70
C ASP A 133 -3.63 21.55 -25.04
N GLU A 134 -2.28 21.64 -25.06
CA GLU A 134 -1.47 21.53 -26.29
C GLU A 134 -1.68 20.19 -27.03
N ALA A 135 -1.88 19.11 -26.26
CA ALA A 135 -2.10 17.77 -26.83
C ALA A 135 -3.58 17.41 -26.93
N VAL A 136 -4.39 17.79 -25.93
CA VAL A 136 -5.82 17.43 -25.83
C VAL A 136 -6.61 18.60 -25.26
N ALA A 137 -7.23 19.41 -26.14
CA ALA A 137 -8.07 20.53 -25.74
C ALA A 137 -9.57 20.22 -25.75
N ASP A 138 -9.98 19.20 -26.48
CA ASP A 138 -11.40 18.85 -26.75
C ASP A 138 -12.02 17.91 -25.71
N ARG A 139 -11.22 17.14 -25.02
CA ARG A 139 -11.64 16.18 -24.00
C ARG A 139 -11.01 16.48 -22.65
N PRO A 140 -11.70 16.16 -21.52
CA PRO A 140 -11.13 16.34 -20.19
C PRO A 140 -10.02 15.34 -19.92
N VAL A 141 -8.94 15.82 -19.31
CA VAL A 141 -7.77 15.05 -18.89
C VAL A 141 -7.58 15.23 -17.38
N MET A 142 -7.39 14.13 -16.65
CA MET A 142 -7.01 14.11 -15.25
C MET A 142 -5.89 13.07 -15.05
N LEU A 143 -4.72 13.52 -14.65
CA LEU A 143 -3.59 12.68 -14.29
C LEU A 143 -3.36 12.76 -12.79
N ARG A 144 -3.08 11.63 -12.11
CA ARG A 144 -2.66 11.64 -10.71
C ARG A 144 -1.14 11.72 -10.60
N SER A 145 -0.63 12.38 -9.56
CA SER A 145 0.79 12.35 -9.24
C SER A 145 1.18 11.06 -8.49
N TRP A 146 2.46 10.81 -8.32
CA TRP A 146 2.96 9.65 -7.55
C TRP A 146 2.46 9.64 -6.10
N ASP A 147 2.30 10.82 -5.49
CA ASP A 147 1.82 10.95 -4.11
C ASP A 147 0.33 10.63 -3.94
N TYR A 148 -0.43 10.56 -5.02
CA TYR A 148 -1.88 10.34 -5.05
C TYR A 148 -2.73 11.42 -4.36
N HIS A 149 -2.10 12.39 -3.72
CA HIS A 149 -2.75 13.56 -3.11
C HIS A 149 -2.97 14.71 -4.08
N THR A 150 -2.48 14.59 -5.31
CA THR A 150 -2.51 15.65 -6.32
C THR A 150 -3.03 15.10 -7.65
N VAL A 151 -3.84 15.92 -8.35
CA VAL A 151 -4.17 15.68 -9.75
C VAL A 151 -3.79 16.87 -10.61
N TRP A 152 -3.35 16.58 -11.84
CA TRP A 152 -3.12 17.55 -12.89
C TRP A 152 -4.22 17.43 -13.95
N CYS A 153 -4.96 18.54 -14.15
CA CYS A 153 -6.11 18.63 -15.01
C CYS A 153 -5.84 19.59 -16.17
N ASN A 154 -6.42 19.29 -17.34
CA ASN A 154 -6.46 20.27 -18.43
C ASN A 154 -7.61 21.27 -18.23
N SER A 155 -7.64 22.34 -19.04
CA SER A 155 -8.67 23.38 -18.95
C SER A 155 -10.09 22.84 -19.13
N ARG A 156 -10.26 21.77 -19.93
CA ARG A 156 -11.57 21.14 -20.15
C ARG A 156 -12.11 20.45 -18.90
N ALA A 157 -11.25 19.74 -18.16
CA ALA A 157 -11.61 19.08 -16.89
C ALA A 157 -12.00 20.13 -15.83
N LEU A 158 -11.19 21.19 -15.66
CA LEU A 158 -11.50 22.30 -14.74
C LEU A 158 -12.84 22.96 -15.07
N HIS A 159 -13.12 23.21 -16.35
CA HIS A 159 -14.40 23.79 -16.79
C HIS A 159 -15.58 22.89 -16.44
N LEU A 160 -15.49 21.56 -16.68
CA LEU A 160 -16.55 20.62 -16.35
C LEU A 160 -16.81 20.54 -14.84
N ALA A 161 -15.77 20.64 -14.03
CA ALA A 161 -15.86 20.69 -12.58
C ALA A 161 -16.34 22.05 -12.03
N GLY A 162 -16.52 23.06 -12.88
CA GLY A 162 -16.90 24.42 -12.47
C GLY A 162 -15.82 25.14 -11.69
N VAL A 163 -14.56 24.73 -11.80
CA VAL A 163 -13.41 25.37 -11.12
C VAL A 163 -12.97 26.58 -11.94
N THR A 164 -13.05 27.76 -11.32
CA THR A 164 -12.82 29.07 -11.98
C THR A 164 -11.99 29.99 -11.09
N ALA A 165 -11.66 31.18 -11.58
CA ALA A 165 -11.00 32.22 -10.80
C ALA A 165 -11.79 32.64 -9.53
N SER A 166 -13.11 32.46 -9.52
CA SER A 166 -13.99 32.79 -8.40
C SER A 166 -14.31 31.61 -7.47
N SER A 167 -13.83 30.41 -7.77
CA SER A 167 -14.03 29.25 -6.90
C SER A 167 -13.34 29.50 -5.56
N PRO A 168 -14.03 29.26 -4.42
CA PRO A 168 -13.39 29.36 -3.10
C PRO A 168 -12.34 28.25 -2.95
N GLU A 169 -11.38 28.47 -2.06
CA GLU A 169 -10.51 27.36 -1.61
C GLU A 169 -11.36 26.33 -0.90
N PRO A 170 -11.22 25.04 -1.28
CA PRO A 170 -11.98 23.97 -0.64
C PRO A 170 -11.45 23.68 0.77
N ASP A 171 -12.32 23.21 1.64
CA ASP A 171 -11.89 22.63 2.92
C ASP A 171 -10.97 21.42 2.62
N LEU A 172 -9.85 21.30 3.33
CA LEU A 172 -8.87 20.22 3.17
C LEU A 172 -8.33 20.10 1.74
N GLY A 173 -8.07 21.21 1.05
CA GLY A 173 -7.50 21.22 -0.28
C GLY A 173 -6.97 22.58 -0.72
N GLU A 174 -6.26 22.61 -1.85
CA GLU A 174 -5.69 23.81 -2.44
C GLU A 174 -5.92 23.82 -3.96
N ILE A 175 -6.33 24.99 -4.49
CA ILE A 175 -6.43 25.26 -5.93
C ILE A 175 -5.32 26.27 -6.31
N PRO A 176 -4.10 25.82 -6.66
CA PRO A 176 -3.04 26.72 -7.13
C PRO A 176 -3.50 27.56 -8.31
N ARG A 177 -3.14 28.87 -8.28
CA ARG A 177 -3.60 29.85 -9.25
C ARG A 177 -2.45 30.54 -9.95
N ARG A 178 -2.70 30.95 -11.18
CA ARG A 178 -1.81 31.85 -11.93
C ARG A 178 -1.88 33.27 -11.37
N ALA A 179 -0.99 34.12 -11.81
CA ALA A 179 -0.95 35.53 -11.41
C ALA A 179 -2.21 36.34 -11.79
N ASP A 180 -2.96 35.87 -12.79
CA ASP A 180 -4.24 36.45 -13.21
C ASP A 180 -5.44 35.92 -12.38
N GLY A 181 -5.21 35.02 -11.43
CA GLY A 181 -6.23 34.41 -10.56
C GLY A 181 -6.88 33.16 -11.13
N GLU A 182 -6.61 32.79 -12.39
CA GLU A 182 -7.16 31.58 -12.99
C GLU A 182 -6.52 30.32 -12.38
N PRO A 183 -7.28 29.21 -12.21
CA PRO A 183 -6.75 27.94 -11.76
C PRO A 183 -5.59 27.47 -12.64
N LEU A 184 -4.50 27.02 -11.99
CA LEU A 184 -3.31 26.59 -12.72
C LEU A 184 -3.54 25.28 -13.49
N GLY A 185 -4.19 24.32 -12.87
CA GLY A 185 -4.40 22.96 -13.39
C GLY A 185 -4.08 21.88 -12.37
N THR A 186 -3.15 22.14 -11.48
CA THR A 186 -2.88 21.31 -10.29
C THR A 186 -3.99 21.49 -9.28
N MET A 187 -4.47 20.39 -8.71
CA MET A 187 -5.43 20.34 -7.62
C MET A 187 -4.81 19.50 -6.51
N ARG A 188 -4.61 20.07 -5.32
CA ARG A 188 -3.92 19.41 -4.20
C ARG A 188 -4.89 19.02 -3.10
N GLU A 189 -4.68 17.87 -2.52
CA GLU A 189 -5.43 17.26 -1.44
C GLU A 189 -6.91 17.01 -1.76
N TRP A 190 -7.55 16.22 -0.92
CA TRP A 190 -8.85 15.63 -1.21
C TRP A 190 -9.94 16.66 -1.48
N GLY A 191 -9.97 17.76 -0.74
CA GLY A 191 -10.97 18.79 -0.96
C GLY A 191 -10.94 19.41 -2.35
N ALA A 192 -9.76 19.51 -2.96
CA ALA A 192 -9.61 19.99 -4.34
C ALA A 192 -9.76 18.86 -5.37
N VAL A 193 -9.17 17.69 -5.11
CA VAL A 193 -9.24 16.51 -5.98
C VAL A 193 -10.69 16.06 -6.16
N ASP A 194 -11.49 16.05 -5.10
CA ASP A 194 -12.89 15.61 -5.12
C ASP A 194 -13.78 16.50 -6.01
N LEU A 195 -13.43 17.80 -6.19
CA LEU A 195 -14.15 18.66 -7.14
C LEU A 195 -14.06 18.11 -8.59
N ILE A 196 -12.92 17.55 -8.95
CA ILE A 196 -12.72 16.94 -10.27
C ILE A 196 -13.32 15.53 -10.30
N ALA A 197 -13.07 14.73 -9.28
CA ALA A 197 -13.56 13.35 -9.20
C ALA A 197 -15.09 13.26 -9.28
N ALA A 198 -15.81 14.25 -8.73
CA ALA A 198 -17.27 14.32 -8.75
C ALA A 198 -17.88 14.40 -10.16
N VAL A 199 -17.12 14.84 -11.16
CA VAL A 199 -17.58 14.98 -12.55
C VAL A 199 -16.99 13.92 -13.49
N VAL A 200 -16.12 13.05 -12.99
CA VAL A 200 -15.59 11.90 -13.74
C VAL A 200 -16.66 10.81 -13.79
N PRO A 201 -17.03 10.30 -14.99
CA PRO A 201 -17.98 9.21 -15.11
C PRO A 201 -17.49 7.95 -14.41
N GLN A 202 -18.34 7.33 -13.61
CA GLN A 202 -18.03 6.05 -12.99
C GLN A 202 -18.04 4.93 -14.04
N LEU A 203 -17.04 4.06 -13.97
CA LEU A 203 -17.01 2.84 -14.77
C LEU A 203 -18.09 1.85 -14.31
N SER A 204 -18.58 1.05 -15.25
CA SER A 204 -19.57 0.01 -14.93
C SER A 204 -19.03 -1.00 -13.91
N LEU A 205 -19.92 -1.58 -13.10
CA LEU A 205 -19.55 -2.63 -12.15
C LEU A 205 -18.75 -3.78 -12.80
N PRO A 206 -19.14 -4.33 -13.97
CA PRO A 206 -18.32 -5.36 -14.64
C PRO A 206 -16.90 -4.91 -14.98
N ALA A 207 -16.71 -3.67 -15.44
CA ALA A 207 -15.38 -3.13 -15.75
C ALA A 207 -14.52 -3.01 -14.48
N ARG A 208 -15.08 -2.52 -13.39
CA ARG A 208 -14.41 -2.41 -12.08
C ARG A 208 -14.07 -3.78 -11.51
N VAL A 209 -14.96 -4.78 -11.63
CA VAL A 209 -14.70 -6.17 -11.22
C VAL A 209 -13.57 -6.78 -12.03
N ALA A 210 -13.53 -6.55 -13.35
CA ALA A 210 -12.45 -7.01 -14.21
C ALA A 210 -11.10 -6.36 -13.82
N ALA A 211 -11.09 -5.06 -13.46
CA ALA A 211 -9.91 -4.37 -12.97
C ALA A 211 -9.40 -4.99 -11.65
N LEU A 212 -10.27 -5.22 -10.68
CA LEU A 212 -9.90 -5.86 -9.41
C LEU A 212 -9.36 -7.29 -9.61
N HIS A 213 -9.94 -8.06 -10.54
CA HIS A 213 -9.41 -9.37 -10.89
C HIS A 213 -7.98 -9.28 -11.43
N ARG A 214 -7.70 -8.33 -12.36
CA ARG A 214 -6.32 -8.08 -12.85
C ARG A 214 -5.37 -7.70 -11.72
N ALA A 215 -5.80 -6.83 -10.80
CA ALA A 215 -4.99 -6.41 -9.66
C ALA A 215 -4.60 -7.59 -8.76
N THR A 216 -5.59 -8.40 -8.34
CA THR A 216 -5.30 -9.53 -7.45
C THR A 216 -4.47 -10.62 -8.15
N ALA A 217 -4.65 -10.83 -9.46
CA ALA A 217 -3.81 -11.72 -10.26
C ALA A 217 -2.37 -11.18 -10.39
N TYR A 218 -2.21 -9.87 -10.56
CA TYR A 218 -0.90 -9.23 -10.59
C TYR A 218 -0.16 -9.40 -9.26
N TYR A 219 -0.82 -9.17 -8.12
CA TYR A 219 -0.23 -9.42 -6.80
C TYR A 219 0.14 -10.91 -6.61
N ALA A 220 -0.71 -11.84 -7.03
CA ALA A 220 -0.37 -13.26 -6.99
C ALA A 220 0.88 -13.58 -7.82
N SER A 221 1.09 -12.93 -8.97
CA SER A 221 2.29 -13.08 -9.79
C SER A 221 3.57 -12.55 -9.14
N LEU A 222 3.43 -11.70 -8.14
CA LEU A 222 4.53 -11.16 -7.33
C LEU A 222 4.75 -11.94 -6.01
N GLY A 223 4.01 -13.04 -5.78
CA GLY A 223 4.17 -13.88 -4.60
C GLY A 223 3.29 -13.49 -3.41
N PHE A 224 2.30 -12.63 -3.61
CA PHE A 224 1.40 -12.20 -2.53
C PHE A 224 0.17 -13.11 -2.41
N THR A 225 -0.29 -13.31 -1.17
CA THR A 225 -1.51 -14.05 -0.84
C THR A 225 -2.52 -13.24 -0.02
N TRP A 226 -2.13 -12.06 0.45
CA TRP A 226 -2.99 -11.17 1.22
C TRP A 226 -2.69 -9.70 0.88
N ILE A 227 -3.74 -8.87 0.82
CA ILE A 227 -3.68 -7.44 0.53
C ILE A 227 -4.57 -6.69 1.52
N GLN A 228 -4.01 -5.64 2.15
CA GLN A 228 -4.79 -4.58 2.77
C GLN A 228 -5.14 -3.57 1.68
N ASP A 229 -6.41 -3.55 1.21
CA ASP A 229 -6.87 -2.37 0.49
C ASP A 229 -7.06 -1.25 1.51
N ALA A 230 -6.20 -0.26 1.41
CA ALA A 230 -6.06 0.76 2.44
C ALA A 230 -7.01 1.95 2.26
N TRP A 231 -7.88 1.90 1.26
CA TRP A 231 -8.91 2.92 1.04
C TRP A 231 -10.07 2.36 0.23
N VAL A 232 -11.16 2.05 0.90
CA VAL A 232 -12.37 1.55 0.26
C VAL A 232 -13.54 2.48 0.58
N GLU A 233 -14.15 3.03 -0.46
CA GLU A 233 -15.39 3.78 -0.35
C GLU A 233 -16.59 2.83 -0.32
N PRO A 234 -17.75 3.25 0.22
CA PRO A 234 -18.95 2.40 0.26
C PRO A 234 -19.36 1.83 -1.10
N ASP A 235 -19.17 2.60 -2.18
CA ASP A 235 -19.52 2.19 -3.54
C ASP A 235 -18.57 1.13 -4.13
N ASP A 236 -17.37 0.96 -3.54
CA ASP A 236 -16.41 -0.06 -3.96
C ASP A 236 -16.76 -1.45 -3.45
N ILE A 237 -17.56 -1.55 -2.37
CA ILE A 237 -17.93 -2.81 -1.74
C ILE A 237 -18.61 -3.76 -2.72
N ASP A 238 -19.45 -3.24 -3.62
CA ASP A 238 -20.13 -4.05 -4.65
C ASP A 238 -19.14 -4.72 -5.59
N VAL A 239 -18.02 -4.08 -5.89
CA VAL A 239 -16.95 -4.64 -6.73
C VAL A 239 -16.31 -5.85 -6.06
N TYR A 240 -15.94 -5.71 -4.78
CA TYR A 240 -15.33 -6.80 -4.01
C TYR A 240 -16.28 -7.97 -3.80
N VAL A 241 -17.55 -7.68 -3.48
CA VAL A 241 -18.60 -8.71 -3.33
C VAL A 241 -18.80 -9.46 -4.63
N ALA A 242 -18.91 -8.76 -5.76
CA ALA A 242 -19.09 -9.39 -7.06
C ALA A 242 -17.85 -10.21 -7.48
N ALA A 243 -16.65 -9.70 -7.25
CA ALA A 243 -15.41 -10.44 -7.53
C ALA A 243 -15.30 -11.70 -6.68
N ALA A 244 -15.62 -11.62 -5.38
CA ALA A 244 -15.62 -12.76 -4.47
C ALA A 244 -16.65 -13.82 -4.91
N ALA A 245 -17.88 -13.41 -5.19
CA ALA A 245 -18.95 -14.30 -5.65
C ALA A 245 -18.61 -14.98 -6.98
N GLY A 246 -17.90 -14.28 -7.88
CA GLY A 246 -17.43 -14.79 -9.16
C GLY A 246 -16.17 -15.68 -9.08
N GLY A 247 -15.55 -15.84 -7.89
CA GLY A 247 -14.30 -16.58 -7.74
C GLY A 247 -13.09 -15.90 -8.41
N LEU A 248 -13.12 -14.56 -8.56
CA LEU A 248 -12.15 -13.77 -9.30
C LEU A 248 -11.01 -13.20 -8.44
N LEU A 249 -11.03 -13.47 -7.12
CA LEU A 249 -9.95 -13.05 -6.23
C LEU A 249 -8.81 -14.08 -6.23
N SER A 250 -7.60 -13.65 -6.56
CA SER A 250 -6.39 -14.45 -6.52
C SER A 250 -5.62 -14.32 -5.19
N THR A 251 -6.00 -13.34 -4.35
CA THR A 251 -5.45 -13.07 -3.02
C THR A 251 -6.58 -12.88 -2.03
N ARG A 252 -6.29 -12.97 -0.73
CA ARG A 252 -7.18 -12.43 0.31
C ARG A 252 -7.14 -10.91 0.24
N CYS A 253 -8.29 -10.26 0.46
CA CYS A 253 -8.42 -8.82 0.55
C CYS A 253 -9.08 -8.43 1.88
N ASN A 254 -8.44 -7.59 2.67
CA ASN A 254 -9.05 -6.91 3.79
C ASN A 254 -9.33 -5.46 3.39
N LEU A 255 -10.57 -5.02 3.57
CA LEU A 255 -11.03 -3.70 3.17
C LEU A 255 -10.90 -2.73 4.35
N ALA A 256 -10.09 -1.68 4.22
CA ALA A 256 -10.09 -0.56 5.15
C ALA A 256 -11.09 0.49 4.67
N LEU A 257 -12.24 0.54 5.35
CA LEU A 257 -13.32 1.46 5.02
C LEU A 257 -12.93 2.87 5.44
N ARG A 258 -13.05 3.86 4.53
CA ARG A 258 -12.61 5.24 4.79
C ARG A 258 -13.55 5.93 5.77
N ALA A 259 -12.98 6.48 6.84
CA ALA A 259 -13.63 7.46 7.71
C ALA A 259 -13.41 8.87 7.14
N ASP A 260 -14.49 9.57 6.82
CA ASP A 260 -14.45 10.91 6.24
C ASP A 260 -14.73 11.96 7.33
N PRO A 261 -13.78 12.91 7.61
CA PRO A 261 -13.96 13.93 8.63
C PRO A 261 -15.17 14.84 8.39
N LEU A 262 -15.54 15.06 7.13
CA LEU A 262 -16.68 15.92 6.75
C LEU A 262 -18.04 15.22 6.93
N ARG A 263 -18.05 13.88 6.99
CA ARG A 263 -19.25 13.05 7.16
C ARG A 263 -19.39 12.47 8.57
N TRP A 264 -18.34 12.58 9.37
CA TRP A 264 -18.30 12.04 10.72
C TRP A 264 -19.11 12.92 11.72
N PRO A 265 -19.86 12.33 12.71
CA PRO A 265 -19.99 10.89 13.01
C PRO A 265 -21.15 10.19 12.28
N GLN A 266 -21.86 10.87 11.39
CA GLN A 266 -23.05 10.35 10.69
C GLN A 266 -22.73 9.14 9.80
N GLN A 267 -21.47 8.98 9.39
CA GLN A 267 -21.00 7.87 8.55
C GLN A 267 -20.88 6.53 9.31
N LEU A 268 -20.72 6.53 10.64
CA LEU A 268 -20.44 5.30 11.40
C LEU A 268 -21.46 4.17 11.17
N PRO A 269 -22.78 4.41 11.13
CA PRO A 269 -23.75 3.34 10.83
C PRO A 269 -23.55 2.68 9.45
N GLU A 270 -23.12 3.45 8.45
CA GLU A 270 -22.82 2.95 7.10
C GLU A 270 -21.60 2.03 7.12
N LEU A 271 -20.53 2.42 7.82
CA LEU A 271 -19.32 1.60 7.98
C LEU A 271 -19.62 0.28 8.71
N LEU A 272 -20.46 0.31 9.73
CA LEU A 272 -20.93 -0.89 10.44
C LEU A 272 -21.74 -1.81 9.53
N ALA A 273 -22.64 -1.25 8.74
CA ALA A 273 -23.45 -2.02 7.79
C ALA A 273 -22.60 -2.65 6.67
N ALA A 274 -21.57 -1.93 6.20
CA ALA A 274 -20.61 -2.44 5.22
C ALA A 274 -19.84 -3.67 5.74
N ARG A 275 -19.29 -3.58 6.97
CA ARG A 275 -18.63 -4.72 7.61
C ARG A 275 -19.57 -5.91 7.76
N GLU A 276 -20.78 -5.67 8.28
CA GLU A 276 -21.76 -6.75 8.47
C GLU A 276 -22.14 -7.41 7.13
N ARG A 277 -22.28 -6.64 6.07
CA ARG A 277 -22.56 -7.16 4.72
C ARG A 277 -21.45 -8.09 4.24
N ILE A 278 -20.17 -7.70 4.40
CA ILE A 278 -19.03 -8.54 4.04
C ILE A 278 -18.97 -9.78 4.92
N ALA A 279 -19.14 -9.65 6.23
CA ALA A 279 -19.10 -10.77 7.17
C ALA A 279 -20.16 -11.85 6.87
N ARG A 280 -21.37 -11.44 6.45
CA ARG A 280 -22.45 -12.36 6.07
C ARG A 280 -22.13 -13.21 4.83
N LEU A 281 -21.17 -12.83 4.01
CA LEU A 281 -20.75 -13.66 2.87
C LEU A 281 -19.98 -14.90 3.32
N GLU A 282 -19.41 -14.88 4.52
CA GLU A 282 -18.53 -15.94 5.04
C GLU A 282 -17.47 -16.37 4.01
N HIS A 283 -17.01 -15.41 3.19
CA HIS A 283 -16.08 -15.69 2.11
C HIS A 283 -14.63 -15.66 2.61
N PRO A 284 -13.83 -16.74 2.42
CA PRO A 284 -12.52 -16.89 3.04
C PRO A 284 -11.45 -15.89 2.55
N LEU A 285 -11.72 -15.21 1.43
CA LEU A 285 -10.79 -14.26 0.82
C LEU A 285 -11.21 -12.80 0.99
N LEU A 286 -12.26 -12.49 1.76
CA LEU A 286 -12.75 -11.13 1.88
C LEU A 286 -13.15 -10.79 3.32
N THR A 287 -12.56 -9.73 3.87
CA THR A 287 -12.89 -9.15 5.18
C THR A 287 -12.96 -7.63 5.10
N ALA A 288 -13.63 -6.98 6.07
CA ALA A 288 -13.75 -5.52 6.17
C ALA A 288 -13.70 -5.08 7.65
N ASP A 289 -12.65 -5.50 8.35
CA ASP A 289 -12.52 -5.30 9.80
C ASP A 289 -11.63 -4.10 10.16
N THR A 290 -11.29 -3.26 9.19
CA THR A 290 -10.38 -2.11 9.34
C THR A 290 -11.06 -0.81 8.94
N ILE A 291 -10.79 0.27 9.67
CA ILE A 291 -11.18 1.64 9.31
C ILE A 291 -9.92 2.44 8.94
N LYS A 292 -9.95 3.08 7.76
CA LYS A 292 -8.90 3.99 7.27
C LYS A 292 -9.18 5.42 7.71
N PHE A 293 -8.14 6.04 8.28
CA PHE A 293 -8.09 7.47 8.55
C PHE A 293 -6.92 8.10 7.79
N PHE A 294 -7.08 9.34 7.35
CA PHE A 294 -5.99 10.20 6.93
C PHE A 294 -5.79 11.25 8.02
N ALA A 295 -4.66 11.24 8.73
CA ALA A 295 -4.40 12.23 9.77
C ALA A 295 -3.88 13.54 9.18
N ASP A 296 -3.11 13.46 8.09
CA ASP A 296 -2.50 14.59 7.39
C ASP A 296 -2.38 14.34 5.88
N GLY A 297 -1.71 15.25 5.18
CA GLY A 297 -1.30 15.12 3.79
C GLY A 297 0.14 14.63 3.64
N VAL A 298 0.89 15.18 2.66
CA VAL A 298 2.25 14.76 2.29
C VAL A 298 3.24 15.92 2.33
N VAL A 299 4.54 15.61 2.54
CA VAL A 299 5.60 16.64 2.59
C VAL A 299 5.75 17.34 1.24
N GLU A 300 5.60 16.61 0.14
CA GLU A 300 5.76 17.08 -1.25
C GLU A 300 4.78 18.20 -1.60
N ASN A 301 3.62 18.26 -0.93
CA ASN A 301 2.63 19.33 -1.06
C ASN A 301 2.70 20.37 0.07
N ALA A 302 3.63 20.19 1.04
CA ALA A 302 3.67 20.94 2.29
C ALA A 302 2.40 20.79 3.13
N THR A 303 1.73 19.63 3.05
CA THR A 303 0.47 19.32 3.76
C THR A 303 0.63 18.28 4.87
N ALA A 304 1.80 17.65 5.01
CA ALA A 304 2.11 16.84 6.19
C ALA A 304 2.06 17.70 7.46
N ASP A 305 1.40 17.21 8.52
CA ASP A 305 1.22 17.96 9.78
C ASP A 305 2.45 17.82 10.68
N LEU A 306 3.15 18.94 10.90
CA LEU A 306 4.46 19.00 11.56
C LEU A 306 4.39 19.72 12.91
N LEU A 307 5.13 19.21 13.90
CA LEU A 307 5.30 19.84 15.22
C LEU A 307 6.01 21.20 15.12
N GLU A 308 7.06 21.23 14.29
CA GLU A 308 7.78 22.47 13.95
C GLU A 308 7.46 22.87 12.52
N PRO A 309 7.41 24.18 12.21
CA PRO A 309 7.02 24.63 10.88
C PRO A 309 7.94 24.11 9.78
N TYR A 310 7.46 24.12 8.55
CA TYR A 310 8.27 23.81 7.39
C TYR A 310 9.51 24.71 7.31
N HIS A 311 10.65 24.12 6.90
CA HIS A 311 11.88 24.90 6.70
C HIS A 311 11.70 25.95 5.59
N SER A 312 10.94 25.61 4.57
CA SER A 312 10.61 26.50 3.44
C SER A 312 9.64 27.61 3.82
N ASP A 313 8.82 27.46 4.87
CA ASP A 313 7.87 28.47 5.37
C ASP A 313 7.74 28.40 6.90
N PRO A 314 8.34 29.36 7.65
CA PRO A 314 8.39 29.32 9.10
C PRO A 314 7.04 29.63 9.80
N HIS A 315 5.97 29.81 9.04
CA HIS A 315 4.62 30.04 9.56
C HIS A 315 3.67 28.90 9.20
N HIS A 316 4.12 27.93 8.43
CA HIS A 316 3.31 26.84 7.93
C HIS A 316 3.70 25.51 8.58
N HIS A 317 2.71 24.82 9.16
CA HIS A 317 2.89 23.52 9.83
C HIS A 317 2.30 22.35 9.05
N GLY A 318 1.68 22.59 7.91
CA GLY A 318 0.93 21.59 7.17
C GLY A 318 -0.57 21.61 7.47
N MET A 319 -1.21 20.47 7.29
CA MET A 319 -2.66 20.33 7.37
C MET A 319 -3.05 19.11 8.21
N ALA A 320 -3.61 19.33 9.39
CA ALA A 320 -4.30 18.28 10.12
C ALA A 320 -5.67 18.02 9.44
N VAL A 321 -5.85 16.83 8.88
CA VAL A 321 -7.13 16.43 8.24
C VAL A 321 -8.24 16.29 9.27
N TRP A 322 -7.89 15.88 10.47
CA TRP A 322 -8.79 15.83 11.63
C TRP A 322 -8.30 16.75 12.73
N GLN A 323 -9.19 17.54 13.29
CA GLN A 323 -8.88 18.18 14.55
C GLN A 323 -8.59 17.12 15.63
N PRO A 324 -7.56 17.25 16.49
CA PRO A 324 -7.12 16.19 17.38
C PRO A 324 -8.22 15.58 18.27
N ALA A 325 -9.13 16.40 18.77
CA ALA A 325 -10.25 15.92 19.57
C ALA A 325 -11.27 15.10 18.74
N ALA A 326 -11.48 15.49 17.47
CA ALA A 326 -12.37 14.77 16.56
C ALA A 326 -11.77 13.43 16.14
N LEU A 327 -10.47 13.38 15.82
CA LEU A 327 -9.75 12.13 15.54
C LEU A 327 -9.85 11.18 16.73
N SER A 328 -9.58 11.68 17.94
CA SER A 328 -9.64 10.88 19.16
C SER A 328 -11.04 10.30 19.41
N ALA A 329 -12.10 11.09 19.20
CA ALA A 329 -13.48 10.62 19.33
C ALA A 329 -13.84 9.59 18.25
N ALA A 330 -13.39 9.78 17.00
CA ALA A 330 -13.65 8.88 15.89
C ALA A 330 -12.93 7.54 16.09
N VAL A 331 -11.64 7.56 16.42
CA VAL A 331 -10.84 6.36 16.73
C VAL A 331 -11.46 5.60 17.91
N GLN A 332 -11.87 6.30 18.99
CA GLN A 332 -12.55 5.65 20.11
C GLN A 332 -13.83 4.94 19.68
N ALA A 333 -14.67 5.57 18.85
CA ALA A 333 -15.94 5.00 18.42
C ALA A 333 -15.78 3.76 17.53
N VAL A 334 -14.84 3.79 16.58
CA VAL A 334 -14.58 2.60 15.73
C VAL A 334 -13.88 1.48 16.50
N ASP A 335 -13.05 1.83 17.48
CA ASP A 335 -12.43 0.86 18.38
C ASP A 335 -13.47 0.18 19.29
N ASP A 336 -14.42 0.94 19.85
CA ASP A 336 -15.55 0.41 20.63
C ASP A 336 -16.40 -0.55 19.80
N ALA A 337 -16.55 -0.28 18.50
CA ALA A 337 -17.22 -1.13 17.53
C ALA A 337 -16.38 -2.36 17.11
N GLY A 338 -15.16 -2.53 17.61
CA GLY A 338 -14.30 -3.67 17.37
C GLY A 338 -13.50 -3.64 16.08
N PHE A 339 -13.42 -2.50 15.37
CA PHE A 339 -12.55 -2.36 14.21
C PHE A 339 -11.08 -2.23 14.61
N GLN A 340 -10.18 -2.65 13.71
CA GLN A 340 -8.80 -2.18 13.67
C GLN A 340 -8.76 -0.79 13.05
N VAL A 341 -7.89 0.09 13.53
CA VAL A 341 -7.63 1.39 12.88
C VAL A 341 -6.38 1.31 12.02
N HIS A 342 -6.40 1.96 10.85
CA HIS A 342 -5.30 2.08 9.92
C HIS A 342 -5.17 3.56 9.54
N ILE A 343 -4.16 4.25 10.08
CA ILE A 343 -4.07 5.71 10.05
C ILE A 343 -2.88 6.14 9.20
N HIS A 344 -3.13 6.92 8.15
CA HIS A 344 -2.11 7.62 7.37
C HIS A 344 -1.46 8.68 8.24
N THR A 345 -0.14 8.64 8.36
CA THR A 345 0.67 9.56 9.15
C THR A 345 2.01 9.81 8.48
N ILE A 346 2.22 11.02 7.99
CA ILE A 346 3.47 11.47 7.37
C ILE A 346 4.26 12.36 8.34
N GLY A 347 3.63 13.43 8.82
CA GLY A 347 4.26 14.38 9.74
C GLY A 347 4.29 13.88 11.17
N ASP A 348 5.25 14.37 11.93
CA ASP A 348 5.44 14.01 13.34
C ASP A 348 4.30 14.50 14.25
N ALA A 349 3.60 15.58 13.90
CA ALA A 349 2.37 16.00 14.60
C ALA A 349 1.21 15.05 14.32
N ALA A 350 1.06 14.56 13.08
CA ALA A 350 0.07 13.56 12.73
C ALA A 350 0.32 12.23 13.47
N VAL A 351 1.57 11.77 13.51
CA VAL A 351 1.97 10.59 14.31
C VAL A 351 1.58 10.77 15.78
N ARG A 352 1.91 11.91 16.39
CA ARG A 352 1.57 12.21 17.78
C ARG A 352 0.06 12.22 18.01
N SER A 353 -0.70 12.85 17.11
CA SER A 353 -2.16 12.92 17.19
C SER A 353 -2.80 11.53 17.10
N ALA A 354 -2.29 10.67 16.20
CA ALA A 354 -2.75 9.29 16.06
C ALA A 354 -2.44 8.44 17.30
N LEU A 355 -1.22 8.54 17.84
CA LEU A 355 -0.84 7.85 19.08
C LEU A 355 -1.70 8.29 20.27
N ASN A 356 -1.99 9.61 20.38
CA ASN A 356 -2.88 10.13 21.42
C ASN A 356 -4.31 9.58 21.27
N ALA A 357 -4.82 9.47 20.06
CA ALA A 357 -6.14 8.92 19.79
C ALA A 357 -6.23 7.43 20.16
N ILE A 358 -5.21 6.63 19.83
CA ILE A 358 -5.10 5.22 20.18
C ILE A 358 -5.01 5.03 21.70
N GLU A 359 -4.19 5.84 22.38
CA GLU A 359 -4.05 5.83 23.84
C GLU A 359 -5.38 6.14 24.53
N ASN A 360 -6.09 7.18 24.04
CA ASN A 360 -7.42 7.53 24.56
C ASN A 360 -8.44 6.40 24.33
N ALA A 361 -8.46 5.78 23.16
CA ALA A 361 -9.35 4.64 22.87
C ALA A 361 -9.06 3.46 23.82
N ARG A 362 -7.79 3.13 24.05
CA ARG A 362 -7.39 2.10 25.01
C ARG A 362 -7.87 2.43 26.44
N ALA A 363 -7.67 3.68 26.87
CA ALA A 363 -8.08 4.11 28.21
C ALA A 363 -9.61 4.09 28.41
N ARG A 364 -10.39 4.34 27.35
CA ARG A 364 -11.86 4.44 27.41
C ARG A 364 -12.55 3.09 27.22
N ASN A 365 -12.09 2.28 26.28
CA ASN A 365 -12.73 1.05 25.86
C ASN A 365 -12.14 -0.20 26.53
N GLY A 366 -11.10 -0.05 27.38
CA GLY A 366 -10.44 -1.14 28.09
C GLY A 366 -9.40 -1.89 27.23
N GLU A 367 -8.85 -2.98 27.76
CA GLU A 367 -7.81 -3.76 27.10
C GLU A 367 -8.39 -4.77 26.11
N ARG A 368 -7.81 -4.81 24.91
CA ARG A 368 -8.01 -5.85 23.88
C ARG A 368 -6.79 -5.90 22.97
N ASP A 369 -6.63 -6.94 22.19
CA ASP A 369 -5.67 -6.99 21.08
C ASP A 369 -6.21 -6.13 19.94
N ARG A 370 -5.66 -4.94 19.74
CA ARG A 370 -6.11 -3.92 18.76
C ARG A 370 -5.29 -3.91 17.51
N ARG A 371 -3.97 -4.08 17.67
CA ARG A 371 -2.98 -3.93 16.61
C ARG A 371 -3.25 -2.72 15.71
N PRO A 372 -3.37 -1.50 16.27
CA PRO A 372 -3.57 -0.32 15.45
C PRO A 372 -2.40 -0.16 14.49
N VAL A 373 -2.68 0.26 13.27
CA VAL A 373 -1.67 0.45 12.22
C VAL A 373 -1.46 1.93 11.99
N LEU A 374 -0.24 2.41 12.13
CA LEU A 374 0.18 3.70 11.57
C LEU A 374 0.95 3.42 10.29
N THR A 375 0.49 4.01 9.18
CA THR A 375 1.11 3.80 7.88
C THR A 375 1.94 5.01 7.46
N HIS A 376 2.95 4.76 6.64
CA HIS A 376 3.99 5.63 6.18
C HIS A 376 5.02 5.95 7.27
N VAL A 377 4.60 6.57 8.39
CA VAL A 377 5.46 6.86 9.54
C VAL A 377 6.78 7.51 9.09
N GLN A 378 6.66 8.51 8.19
CA GLN A 378 7.83 9.12 7.53
C GLN A 378 8.65 9.93 8.51
N LEU A 379 8.00 10.78 9.32
CA LEU A 379 8.65 11.53 10.40
C LEU A 379 8.08 11.13 11.75
N VAL A 380 8.97 10.91 12.73
CA VAL A 380 8.61 10.58 14.11
C VAL A 380 9.42 11.44 15.07
N ASP A 381 8.74 12.12 15.99
CA ASP A 381 9.43 12.78 17.10
C ASP A 381 10.08 11.71 18.01
N PRO A 382 11.35 11.87 18.43
CA PRO A 382 12.01 10.90 19.29
C PRO A 382 11.25 10.55 20.58
N ALA A 383 10.49 11.49 21.13
CA ALA A 383 9.67 11.26 22.34
C ALA A 383 8.49 10.30 22.09
N ASP A 384 8.04 10.15 20.85
CA ASP A 384 6.92 9.27 20.49
C ASP A 384 7.36 7.83 20.13
N ILE A 385 8.65 7.59 19.85
CA ILE A 385 9.17 6.28 19.46
C ILE A 385 8.82 5.16 20.46
N PRO A 386 8.96 5.32 21.80
CA PRO A 386 8.62 4.26 22.76
C PRO A 386 7.14 3.89 22.75
N ARG A 387 6.26 4.84 22.40
CA ARG A 387 4.80 4.67 22.44
C ARG A 387 4.29 3.65 21.44
N PHE A 388 5.02 3.38 20.34
CA PHE A 388 4.63 2.35 19.38
C PHE A 388 4.53 0.97 20.05
N VAL A 389 5.51 0.61 20.86
CA VAL A 389 5.48 -0.66 21.61
C VAL A 389 4.48 -0.61 22.75
N GLU A 390 4.43 0.48 23.52
CA GLU A 390 3.53 0.66 24.67
C GLU A 390 2.06 0.53 24.27
N LEU A 391 1.71 0.99 23.07
CA LEU A 391 0.34 0.97 22.54
C LEU A 391 0.09 -0.21 21.59
N GLY A 392 1.09 -1.06 21.34
CA GLY A 392 0.97 -2.20 20.41
C GLY A 392 0.74 -1.79 18.97
N VAL A 393 1.29 -0.61 18.57
CA VAL A 393 1.14 -0.07 17.21
C VAL A 393 2.01 -0.86 16.24
N ILE A 394 1.41 -1.28 15.13
CA ILE A 394 2.12 -1.82 13.98
C ILE A 394 2.54 -0.65 13.07
N VAL A 395 3.82 -0.62 12.77
CA VAL A 395 4.41 0.34 11.82
C VAL A 395 4.29 -0.25 10.42
N ASN A 396 3.37 0.27 9.62
CA ASN A 396 3.30 -0.09 8.22
C ASN A 396 4.09 0.93 7.39
N ALA A 397 5.15 0.50 6.73
CA ALA A 397 6.03 1.37 5.98
C ALA A 397 6.14 0.96 4.51
N GLN A 398 6.42 1.95 3.66
CA GLN A 398 6.73 1.77 2.24
C GLN A 398 8.24 1.86 2.06
N PRO A 399 8.96 0.73 2.14
CA PRO A 399 10.42 0.76 2.19
C PRO A 399 11.04 1.34 0.90
N LEU A 400 10.35 1.27 -0.23
CA LEU A 400 10.80 1.84 -1.50
C LEU A 400 10.95 3.37 -1.45
N TRP A 401 10.17 4.06 -0.59
CA TRP A 401 10.25 5.52 -0.44
C TRP A 401 11.47 6.00 0.36
N ALA A 402 12.11 5.09 1.09
CA ALA A 402 13.21 5.41 2.00
C ALA A 402 14.56 5.55 1.26
N GLN A 403 14.58 6.23 0.13
CA GLN A 403 15.75 6.50 -0.72
C GLN A 403 15.84 8.00 -1.07
N LEU A 404 16.99 8.43 -1.55
CA LEU A 404 17.24 9.83 -1.91
C LEU A 404 17.07 10.01 -3.43
N ASP A 405 15.85 9.79 -3.92
CA ASP A 405 15.46 10.01 -5.31
C ASP A 405 15.14 11.48 -5.64
N ASP A 406 14.71 11.76 -6.85
CA ASP A 406 14.43 13.13 -7.31
C ASP A 406 13.26 13.75 -6.53
N LEU A 407 12.20 12.99 -6.23
CA LEU A 407 11.10 13.48 -5.43
C LEU A 407 11.58 13.92 -4.03
N MET A 408 12.42 13.10 -3.40
CA MET A 408 13.01 13.41 -2.10
C MET A 408 13.93 14.63 -2.16
N THR A 409 14.81 14.72 -3.16
CA THR A 409 15.80 15.80 -3.25
C THR A 409 15.24 17.13 -3.71
N VAL A 410 14.23 17.11 -4.59
CA VAL A 410 13.63 18.33 -5.19
C VAL A 410 12.51 18.91 -4.32
N LEU A 411 11.65 18.06 -3.76
CA LEU A 411 10.46 18.51 -3.04
C LEU A 411 10.56 18.32 -1.52
N THR A 412 10.96 17.14 -1.04
CA THR A 412 10.89 16.80 0.39
C THR A 412 11.99 17.47 1.22
N VAL A 413 13.26 17.26 0.84
CA VAL A 413 14.42 17.78 1.60
C VAL A 413 14.39 19.31 1.73
N PRO A 414 14.13 20.11 0.66
CA PRO A 414 14.04 21.55 0.79
C PRO A 414 12.93 22.04 1.73
N ARG A 415 11.83 21.28 1.85
CA ARG A 415 10.71 21.63 2.73
C ARG A 415 10.97 21.30 4.20
N LEU A 416 11.67 20.21 4.47
CA LEU A 416 11.97 19.77 5.83
C LEU A 416 13.26 20.37 6.40
N GLY A 417 14.24 20.66 5.54
CA GLY A 417 15.62 20.98 5.91
C GLY A 417 16.41 19.73 6.34
N ASP A 418 17.74 19.85 6.36
CA ASP A 418 18.68 18.72 6.52
C ASP A 418 18.46 17.90 7.79
N GLU A 419 18.21 18.55 8.93
CA GLU A 419 18.10 17.86 10.22
C GLU A 419 16.92 16.88 10.22
N ARG A 420 15.71 17.34 9.82
CA ARG A 420 14.51 16.49 9.77
C ARG A 420 14.59 15.48 8.65
N SER A 421 15.17 15.87 7.51
CA SER A 421 15.37 14.95 6.38
C SER A 421 16.20 13.73 6.74
N ASN A 422 17.20 13.90 7.61
CA ASN A 422 18.04 12.79 8.10
C ASN A 422 17.38 11.91 9.18
N ARG A 423 16.14 12.21 9.57
CA ARG A 423 15.36 11.41 10.53
C ARG A 423 14.18 10.68 9.89
N GLN A 424 14.03 10.76 8.57
CA GLN A 424 12.92 10.13 7.85
C GLN A 424 13.05 8.60 7.81
N TYR A 425 11.91 7.93 7.87
CA TYR A 425 11.78 6.47 7.82
C TYR A 425 12.67 5.76 8.84
N PRO A 426 12.45 5.96 10.16
CA PRO A 426 13.29 5.42 11.24
C PRO A 426 13.01 3.93 11.47
N LEU A 427 13.17 3.09 10.42
CA LEU A 427 12.74 1.68 10.41
C LEU A 427 13.54 0.82 11.39
N ALA A 428 14.89 0.94 11.37
CA ALA A 428 15.74 0.18 12.29
C ALA A 428 15.56 0.65 13.74
N THR A 429 15.41 1.96 13.94
CA THR A 429 15.15 2.55 15.26
C THR A 429 13.82 2.02 15.83
N LEU A 430 12.72 2.10 15.10
CA LEU A 430 11.39 1.60 15.55
C LEU A 430 11.45 0.10 15.83
N ARG A 431 12.01 -0.69 14.89
CA ARG A 431 12.18 -2.13 15.11
C ARG A 431 13.06 -2.44 16.33
N GLY A 432 14.09 -1.65 16.56
CA GLY A 432 15.01 -1.80 17.70
C GLY A 432 14.32 -1.64 19.06
N THR A 433 13.21 -0.91 19.14
CA THR A 433 12.37 -0.84 20.35
C THR A 433 11.51 -2.07 20.58
N GLY A 434 11.38 -2.95 19.60
CA GLY A 434 10.47 -4.09 19.60
C GLY A 434 9.14 -3.85 18.86
N ALA A 435 8.96 -2.70 18.21
CA ALA A 435 7.77 -2.45 17.39
C ALA A 435 7.70 -3.43 16.20
N THR A 436 6.49 -3.89 15.90
CA THR A 436 6.24 -4.74 14.73
C THR A 436 6.28 -3.90 13.47
N LEU A 437 7.16 -4.26 12.53
CA LEU A 437 7.14 -3.69 11.18
C LEU A 437 6.28 -4.56 10.26
N SER A 438 5.44 -3.91 9.48
CA SER A 438 4.71 -4.46 8.35
C SER A 438 5.05 -3.63 7.12
N PHE A 439 5.27 -4.27 5.97
CA PHE A 439 5.57 -3.56 4.75
C PHE A 439 4.39 -3.56 3.77
N GLY A 440 4.32 -2.50 2.98
CA GLY A 440 3.39 -2.34 1.88
C GLY A 440 4.04 -1.50 0.79
N SER A 441 3.43 -1.46 -0.37
CA SER A 441 3.91 -0.70 -1.53
C SER A 441 3.22 0.64 -1.68
N ASP A 442 2.01 0.75 -1.13
CA ASP A 442 1.08 1.83 -1.47
C ASP A 442 0.79 1.90 -2.99
N TRP A 443 0.83 0.71 -3.65
CA TRP A 443 0.50 0.68 -5.09
C TRP A 443 -0.89 1.26 -5.34
N PRO A 444 -1.02 2.18 -6.32
CA PRO A 444 -0.09 2.51 -7.39
C PRO A 444 0.84 3.71 -7.13
N CYS A 445 0.91 4.27 -5.92
CA CYS A 445 1.90 5.33 -5.60
C CYS A 445 3.32 4.86 -5.94
N SER A 446 3.67 3.64 -5.56
CA SER A 446 4.95 3.03 -5.92
C SER A 446 4.80 1.58 -6.39
N SER A 447 5.89 1.01 -6.87
CA SER A 447 5.92 -0.36 -7.40
C SER A 447 5.59 -1.40 -6.31
N PRO A 448 4.70 -2.37 -6.58
CA PRO A 448 4.37 -3.44 -5.63
C PRO A 448 5.37 -4.60 -5.67
N ARG A 449 6.46 -4.51 -6.43
CA ARG A 449 7.50 -5.54 -6.51
C ARG A 449 8.27 -5.61 -5.18
N PRO A 450 8.12 -6.68 -4.38
CA PRO A 450 8.60 -6.69 -2.99
C PRO A 450 10.13 -6.55 -2.90
N PHE A 451 10.86 -7.10 -3.87
CA PHE A 451 12.33 -7.03 -3.87
C PHE A 451 12.90 -5.64 -4.19
N GLU A 452 12.14 -4.75 -4.81
CA GLU A 452 12.53 -3.33 -4.95
C GLU A 452 12.50 -2.64 -3.58
N GLY A 453 11.41 -2.80 -2.82
CA GLY A 453 11.31 -2.29 -1.45
C GLY A 453 12.33 -2.92 -0.50
N ILE A 454 12.53 -4.25 -0.58
CA ILE A 454 13.53 -4.98 0.23
C ILE A 454 14.94 -4.47 -0.07
N ARG A 455 15.26 -4.21 -1.35
CA ARG A 455 16.55 -3.61 -1.73
C ARG A 455 16.75 -2.26 -1.05
N VAL A 456 15.79 -1.36 -1.11
CA VAL A 456 15.90 -0.05 -0.46
C VAL A 456 15.95 -0.19 1.06
N ALA A 457 15.13 -1.03 1.68
CA ALA A 457 15.17 -1.28 3.13
C ALA A 457 16.56 -1.72 3.61
N THR A 458 17.30 -2.46 2.78
CA THR A 458 18.63 -2.99 3.14
C THR A 458 19.79 -2.10 2.72
N THR A 459 19.61 -1.24 1.74
CA THR A 459 20.67 -0.39 1.18
C THR A 459 20.48 1.10 1.46
N ARG A 460 19.23 1.58 1.49
CA ARG A 460 18.87 3.01 1.52
C ARG A 460 19.44 3.75 0.31
N GLN A 461 19.45 3.10 -0.86
CA GLN A 461 20.02 3.62 -2.10
C GLN A 461 18.99 3.58 -3.23
N THR A 462 19.11 4.52 -4.16
CA THR A 462 18.37 4.51 -5.43
C THR A 462 18.81 3.34 -6.31
N ILE A 463 18.13 3.14 -7.44
CA ILE A 463 18.47 2.05 -8.37
C ILE A 463 19.90 2.19 -8.94
N GLU A 464 20.45 3.40 -8.95
CA GLU A 464 21.82 3.72 -9.34
C GLU A 464 22.87 3.50 -8.24
N ASP A 465 22.49 2.85 -7.12
CA ASP A 465 23.31 2.63 -5.94
C ASP A 465 23.79 3.93 -5.24
N LEU A 466 22.99 4.99 -5.29
CA LEU A 466 23.28 6.29 -4.68
C LEU A 466 22.37 6.60 -3.50
N PRO A 467 22.85 7.39 -2.50
CA PRO A 467 24.26 7.75 -2.27
C PRO A 467 25.08 6.55 -1.82
N VAL A 468 26.39 6.57 -2.09
CA VAL A 468 27.31 5.52 -1.63
C VAL A 468 27.22 5.36 -0.11
N GLY A 469 26.98 4.14 0.34
CA GLY A 469 26.75 3.85 1.76
C GLY A 469 25.30 4.01 2.23
N GLY A 470 24.41 4.52 1.38
CA GLY A 470 22.98 4.71 1.64
C GLY A 470 22.63 6.03 2.33
N TRP A 471 21.44 6.55 2.05
CA TRP A 471 20.84 7.66 2.78
C TRP A 471 20.37 7.17 4.15
N THR A 472 20.68 7.89 5.25
CA THR A 472 20.36 7.48 6.62
C THR A 472 20.78 6.01 6.92
N PRO A 473 22.08 5.65 6.81
CA PRO A 473 22.53 4.26 6.81
C PRO A 473 22.31 3.53 8.15
N ALA A 474 22.08 4.26 9.24
CA ALA A 474 21.72 3.70 10.55
C ALA A 474 20.32 3.05 10.55
N GLU A 475 19.46 3.44 9.60
CA GLU A 475 18.09 2.94 9.49
C GLU A 475 17.93 1.75 8.51
N LYS A 476 19.05 1.17 8.05
CA LYS A 476 19.04 -0.06 7.25
C LYS A 476 18.56 -1.25 8.07
N LEU A 477 17.80 -2.10 7.42
CA LEU A 477 17.42 -3.41 7.95
C LEU A 477 18.35 -4.50 7.39
N THR A 478 18.42 -5.65 8.08
CA THR A 478 18.96 -6.85 7.47
C THR A 478 17.97 -7.41 6.45
N LEU A 479 18.44 -8.23 5.51
CA LEU A 479 17.58 -8.87 4.52
C LEU A 479 16.47 -9.71 5.18
N THR A 480 16.81 -10.48 6.21
CA THR A 480 15.82 -11.30 6.95
C THR A 480 14.76 -10.44 7.64
N GLN A 481 15.17 -9.29 8.19
CA GLN A 481 14.23 -8.34 8.79
C GLN A 481 13.26 -7.76 7.76
N ALA A 482 13.75 -7.39 6.58
CA ALA A 482 12.93 -6.86 5.50
C ALA A 482 11.98 -7.94 4.92
N LEU A 483 12.45 -9.17 4.73
CA LEU A 483 11.60 -10.31 4.34
C LEU A 483 10.52 -10.59 5.40
N SER A 484 10.88 -10.57 6.69
CA SER A 484 9.93 -10.77 7.78
C SER A 484 8.87 -9.69 7.84
N ALA A 485 9.18 -8.43 7.49
CA ALA A 485 8.21 -7.34 7.47
C ALA A 485 7.13 -7.54 6.38
N TYR A 486 7.48 -8.17 5.24
CA TYR A 486 6.51 -8.55 4.20
C TYR A 486 5.79 -9.89 4.46
N THR A 487 6.21 -10.69 5.44
CA THR A 487 5.62 -12.00 5.74
C THR A 487 4.98 -12.02 7.13
N ALA A 488 5.74 -12.33 8.17
CA ALA A 488 5.26 -12.40 9.55
C ALA A 488 4.72 -11.06 10.07
N GLY A 489 5.31 -9.92 9.64
CA GLY A 489 4.84 -8.58 10.00
C GLY A 489 3.46 -8.27 9.46
N VAL A 490 3.22 -8.57 8.17
CA VAL A 490 1.88 -8.40 7.59
C VAL A 490 0.90 -9.43 8.17
N SER A 491 1.34 -10.66 8.45
CA SER A 491 0.51 -11.65 9.13
C SER A 491 0.04 -11.16 10.51
N ALA A 492 0.91 -10.51 11.27
CA ALA A 492 0.55 -9.89 12.53
C ALA A 492 -0.47 -8.75 12.35
N GLN A 493 -0.29 -7.90 11.32
CA GLN A 493 -1.24 -6.84 10.96
C GLN A 493 -2.62 -7.43 10.61
N ALA A 494 -2.64 -8.54 9.91
CA ALA A 494 -3.84 -9.23 9.47
C ALA A 494 -4.52 -10.09 10.56
N PHE A 495 -4.00 -10.12 11.80
CA PHE A 495 -4.40 -11.07 12.86
C PHE A 495 -4.32 -12.54 12.42
N ALA A 496 -3.54 -12.83 11.40
CA ALA A 496 -3.46 -14.14 10.80
C ALA A 496 -2.69 -15.16 11.67
N ASP A 497 -1.83 -14.69 12.58
CA ASP A 497 -1.17 -15.50 13.60
C ASP A 497 -2.14 -16.08 14.66
N LEU A 498 -3.35 -15.50 14.76
CA LEU A 498 -4.44 -15.94 15.63
C LEU A 498 -5.54 -16.70 14.88
N ALA A 499 -5.42 -16.82 13.55
CA ALA A 499 -6.40 -17.53 12.73
C ALA A 499 -6.39 -19.04 13.01
N GLU A 500 -7.47 -19.74 12.68
CA GLU A 500 -7.54 -21.20 12.76
C GLU A 500 -6.43 -21.89 11.93
N ARG A 501 -6.06 -21.25 10.80
CA ARG A 501 -4.94 -21.64 9.94
C ARG A 501 -4.01 -20.46 9.76
N PRO A 502 -3.04 -20.25 10.67
CA PRO A 502 -2.13 -19.12 10.60
C PRO A 502 -1.27 -19.15 9.34
N TRP A 503 -0.76 -17.97 8.92
CA TRP A 503 0.18 -17.86 7.80
C TRP A 503 1.28 -16.83 8.12
N GLY A 504 2.20 -16.58 7.19
CA GLY A 504 3.32 -15.63 7.34
C GLY A 504 4.63 -16.24 7.83
N THR A 505 4.57 -17.49 8.32
CA THR A 505 5.72 -18.37 8.56
C THR A 505 5.35 -19.79 8.18
N LEU A 506 6.35 -20.66 7.91
CA LEU A 506 6.10 -22.07 7.58
C LEU A 506 6.26 -22.92 8.84
N ARG A 507 5.15 -23.50 9.30
CA ARG A 507 5.08 -24.42 10.44
C ARG A 507 4.04 -25.50 10.18
N VAL A 508 4.20 -26.65 10.81
CA VAL A 508 3.15 -27.67 10.81
C VAL A 508 1.86 -27.11 11.41
N GLY A 509 0.73 -27.32 10.74
CA GLY A 509 -0.57 -26.77 11.08
C GLY A 509 -0.89 -25.42 10.46
N TYR A 510 0.06 -24.74 9.84
CA TYR A 510 -0.14 -23.45 9.19
C TYR A 510 -0.67 -23.61 7.76
N SER A 511 -1.37 -22.59 7.29
CA SER A 511 -1.82 -22.46 5.91
C SER A 511 -0.62 -22.50 4.96
N ALA A 512 -0.75 -23.25 3.88
CA ALA A 512 0.25 -23.31 2.82
C ALA A 512 0.15 -22.09 1.90
N ASP A 513 0.47 -20.93 2.47
CA ASP A 513 0.66 -19.67 1.76
C ASP A 513 2.15 -19.54 1.42
N LEU A 514 2.50 -19.82 0.16
CA LEU A 514 3.87 -20.07 -0.26
C LEU A 514 4.24 -19.26 -1.51
N ALA A 515 5.47 -18.76 -1.55
CA ALA A 515 6.09 -18.20 -2.73
C ALA A 515 7.34 -19.03 -3.12
N PHE A 516 7.37 -19.52 -4.33
CA PHE A 516 8.54 -20.18 -4.93
C PHE A 516 9.28 -19.18 -5.80
N LEU A 517 10.55 -18.94 -5.48
CA LEU A 517 11.45 -18.02 -6.14
C LEU A 517 12.49 -18.82 -6.94
N ASP A 518 12.93 -18.28 -8.08
CA ASP A 518 13.94 -18.88 -8.94
C ASP A 518 15.31 -19.07 -8.24
N ARG A 519 15.59 -18.27 -7.21
CA ARG A 519 16.84 -18.32 -6.43
C ARG A 519 16.65 -17.85 -4.98
N ASP A 520 17.59 -18.21 -4.10
CA ASP A 520 17.61 -17.77 -2.71
C ASP A 520 18.03 -16.29 -2.61
N PRO A 521 17.17 -15.39 -2.13
CA PRO A 521 17.50 -13.98 -1.96
C PRO A 521 18.65 -13.72 -0.99
N ARG A 522 18.93 -14.66 -0.08
CA ARG A 522 20.01 -14.57 0.92
C ARG A 522 21.38 -14.90 0.32
N ALA A 523 21.41 -15.55 -0.86
CA ALA A 523 22.61 -15.98 -1.55
C ALA A 523 23.00 -15.10 -2.74
N VAL A 524 22.26 -14.02 -3.04
CA VAL A 524 22.59 -13.13 -4.16
C VAL A 524 23.88 -12.35 -3.90
N ALA A 525 24.62 -12.09 -4.98
CA ALA A 525 25.95 -11.48 -4.91
C ALA A 525 25.92 -9.97 -4.55
N SER A 526 24.82 -9.29 -4.82
CA SER A 526 24.65 -7.85 -4.57
C SER A 526 23.18 -7.52 -4.28
N ALA A 527 22.94 -6.38 -3.68
CA ALA A 527 21.59 -5.89 -3.45
C ALA A 527 20.84 -5.60 -4.77
N GLY A 528 21.54 -5.19 -5.82
CA GLY A 528 20.94 -5.02 -7.16
C GLY A 528 20.37 -6.32 -7.72
N ALA A 529 21.00 -7.45 -7.45
CA ALA A 529 20.50 -8.75 -7.89
C ALA A 529 19.21 -9.21 -7.19
N LEU A 530 18.78 -8.54 -6.12
CA LEU A 530 17.48 -8.81 -5.49
C LEU A 530 16.33 -8.48 -6.45
N THR A 531 16.43 -7.40 -7.22
CA THR A 531 15.35 -6.97 -8.14
C THR A 531 15.20 -7.89 -9.37
N GLU A 532 16.18 -8.76 -9.61
CA GLU A 532 16.17 -9.77 -10.67
C GLU A 532 15.49 -11.09 -10.26
N ILE A 533 15.17 -11.26 -8.97
CA ILE A 533 14.52 -12.47 -8.45
C ILE A 533 13.11 -12.57 -9.02
N ALA A 534 12.81 -13.71 -9.62
CA ALA A 534 11.51 -14.01 -10.19
C ALA A 534 10.70 -14.94 -9.27
N VAL A 535 9.40 -14.65 -9.15
CA VAL A 535 8.44 -15.58 -8.58
C VAL A 535 8.08 -16.62 -9.63
N VAL A 536 8.29 -17.89 -9.31
CA VAL A 536 7.99 -19.03 -10.18
C VAL A 536 6.57 -19.53 -9.97
N ARG A 537 6.15 -19.64 -8.69
CA ARG A 537 4.78 -20.04 -8.32
C ARG A 537 4.34 -19.39 -7.01
N THR A 538 3.03 -19.24 -6.87
CA THR A 538 2.39 -18.76 -5.64
C THR A 538 1.24 -19.69 -5.27
N TRP A 539 1.18 -20.09 -4.00
CA TRP A 539 0.08 -20.85 -3.44
C TRP A 539 -0.61 -20.08 -2.33
N LEU A 540 -1.92 -20.00 -2.41
CA LEU A 540 -2.82 -19.49 -1.38
C LEU A 540 -3.55 -20.67 -0.73
N ALA A 541 -3.28 -20.95 0.53
CA ALA A 541 -3.85 -22.10 1.23
C ALA A 541 -3.74 -23.41 0.41
N GLY A 542 -2.56 -23.67 -0.17
CA GLY A 542 -2.27 -24.83 -0.99
C GLY A 542 -2.88 -24.85 -2.39
N ARG A 543 -3.69 -23.85 -2.75
CA ARG A 543 -4.20 -23.66 -4.12
C ARG A 543 -3.22 -22.79 -4.90
N GLU A 544 -2.76 -23.26 -6.03
CA GLU A 544 -1.93 -22.48 -6.94
C GLU A 544 -2.72 -21.29 -7.50
N THR A 545 -2.21 -20.07 -7.30
CA THR A 545 -2.81 -18.82 -7.78
C THR A 545 -1.99 -18.17 -8.87
N PHE A 546 -0.73 -18.58 -9.01
CA PHE A 546 0.16 -18.13 -10.08
C PHE A 546 1.21 -19.21 -10.41
N VAL A 547 1.49 -19.35 -11.71
CA VAL A 547 2.63 -20.09 -12.28
C VAL A 547 3.24 -19.22 -13.36
N SER A 548 4.55 -19.02 -13.28
CA SER A 548 5.30 -18.33 -14.34
C SER A 548 5.19 -19.11 -15.66
N PRO A 549 4.96 -18.43 -16.80
CA PRO A 549 4.87 -19.04 -18.13
C PRO A 549 6.10 -19.86 -18.53
#